data_45ddfb9511f2620743898f639c04f038
#
_entry.id   45ddfb9511f2620743898f639c04f038
#
_cell.length_a   1.000
_cell.length_b   1.000
_cell.length_c   1.000
_cell.angle_alpha   90.00
_cell.angle_beta   90.00
_cell.angle_gamma   90.00
#
_symmetry.space_group_name_H-M   'P 1'
#
loop_
_entity.id
_entity.type
_entity.pdbx_description
1 polymer ?
#
loop_
_entity_poly.entity_id
_entity_poly.type
_entity_poly.pdbx_seq_one_letter_code
_entity_poly.pdbx_strand_id
1 'polypeptide(L)'
;MVKGMNWDYYPIGTNYNYSLWKQSDDVIITALDAEMSLLKNMGVNTVRQYTGVPAKWIKYIYEKYGIYTMLNHSFGRYGLTIDGTWVANTEYSDKRTQELLLSEVKSMVTEYKNTPGILLFLLGNENNYGLFWDGAETEDIPIQDRKSTVRAESMYKLFNKAVLEMKAIDNSHPMAICNGDLLFLDIIARECKDIDILGTNMYRGVTFTDAYDRVKKEFGKPL
;
A
#
# COMPACT_ATOMS: atom_id res chain seq x y z
N MET A 1 -3.25 19.71 -4.22
CA MET A 1 -3.51 19.03 -2.93
C MET A 1 -4.29 17.76 -3.22
N VAL A 2 -3.83 16.63 -2.69
CA VAL A 2 -4.55 15.36 -2.76
C VAL A 2 -5.66 15.37 -1.71
N LYS A 3 -6.89 15.08 -2.15
CA LYS A 3 -8.06 14.86 -1.30
C LYS A 3 -8.52 13.44 -1.58
N GLY A 4 -7.94 12.50 -0.83
CA GLY A 4 -8.06 11.07 -1.08
C GLY A 4 -9.09 10.39 -0.20
N MET A 5 -9.56 9.26 -0.69
CA MET A 5 -10.40 8.32 0.07
C MET A 5 -9.97 6.89 -0.21
N ASN A 6 -9.94 6.06 0.83
CA ASN A 6 -9.89 4.62 0.65
C ASN A 6 -11.23 4.19 0.07
N TRP A 7 -11.19 3.50 -1.05
CA TRP A 7 -12.41 3.06 -1.73
C TRP A 7 -12.31 1.59 -2.14
N ASP A 8 -13.35 0.88 -1.84
CA ASP A 8 -13.61 -0.49 -2.29
C ASP A 8 -15.12 -0.66 -2.44
N TYR A 9 -15.57 -1.66 -3.19
CA TYR A 9 -16.98 -1.82 -3.50
C TYR A 9 -17.51 -3.19 -3.07
N TYR A 10 -18.38 -3.14 -2.08
CA TYR A 10 -19.12 -4.30 -1.58
C TYR A 10 -20.61 -4.00 -1.47
N PRO A 11 -21.46 -4.52 -2.37
CA PRO A 11 -22.90 -4.37 -2.23
C PRO A 11 -23.42 -4.88 -0.88
N ILE A 12 -24.47 -4.26 -0.38
CA ILE A 12 -25.13 -4.67 0.86
C ILE A 12 -25.47 -6.15 0.80
N GLY A 13 -25.11 -6.91 1.83
CA GLY A 13 -25.33 -8.36 1.89
C GLY A 13 -24.23 -9.20 1.25
N THR A 14 -23.16 -8.58 0.75
CA THR A 14 -21.94 -9.26 0.28
C THR A 14 -20.79 -9.12 1.28
N ASN A 15 -19.68 -9.77 0.98
CA ASN A 15 -18.46 -9.73 1.78
C ASN A 15 -17.22 -9.68 0.88
N TYR A 16 -16.03 -9.79 1.46
CA TYR A 16 -14.74 -9.74 0.77
C TYR A 16 -14.54 -10.79 -0.35
N ASN A 17 -15.41 -11.79 -0.46
CA ASN A 17 -15.37 -12.73 -1.59
C ASN A 17 -16.04 -12.15 -2.85
N TYR A 18 -16.82 -11.07 -2.71
CA TYR A 18 -17.35 -10.36 -3.87
C TYR A 18 -16.22 -9.61 -4.58
N SER A 19 -16.25 -9.66 -5.91
CA SER A 19 -15.37 -8.82 -6.73
C SER A 19 -16.20 -8.10 -7.78
N LEU A 20 -16.20 -6.78 -7.72
CA LEU A 20 -16.83 -5.94 -8.73
C LEU A 20 -16.22 -6.22 -10.11
N TRP A 21 -14.90 -6.43 -10.15
CA TRP A 21 -14.16 -6.61 -11.41
C TRP A 21 -14.44 -7.91 -12.15
N LYS A 22 -15.17 -8.84 -11.52
CA LYS A 22 -15.65 -10.09 -12.13
C LYS A 22 -17.08 -9.99 -12.68
N GLN A 23 -17.73 -8.85 -12.53
CA GLN A 23 -19.07 -8.60 -13.05
C GLN A 23 -19.05 -8.18 -14.52
N SER A 24 -20.22 -8.10 -15.16
CA SER A 24 -20.32 -7.53 -16.50
C SER A 24 -19.97 -6.04 -16.52
N ASP A 25 -19.52 -5.55 -17.66
CA ASP A 25 -19.14 -4.15 -17.81
C ASP A 25 -20.29 -3.19 -17.43
N ASP A 26 -21.55 -3.53 -17.75
CA ASP A 26 -22.71 -2.71 -17.39
C ASP A 26 -22.90 -2.59 -15.87
N VAL A 27 -22.70 -3.68 -15.13
CA VAL A 27 -22.76 -3.68 -13.67
C VAL A 27 -21.62 -2.83 -13.10
N ILE A 28 -20.41 -3.00 -13.62
CA ILE A 28 -19.24 -2.24 -13.18
C ILE A 28 -19.43 -0.75 -13.46
N ILE A 29 -19.84 -0.37 -14.66
CA ILE A 29 -20.11 1.02 -15.03
C ILE A 29 -21.17 1.64 -14.13
N THR A 30 -22.28 0.92 -13.89
CA THR A 30 -23.36 1.40 -13.02
C THR A 30 -22.84 1.68 -11.59
N ALA A 31 -22.07 0.76 -11.04
CA ALA A 31 -21.48 0.92 -9.71
C ALA A 31 -20.50 2.08 -9.67
N LEU A 32 -19.57 2.15 -10.63
CA LEU A 32 -18.58 3.22 -10.70
C LEU A 32 -19.23 4.59 -10.90
N ASP A 33 -20.28 4.69 -11.74
CA ASP A 33 -20.96 5.94 -11.99
C ASP A 33 -21.67 6.46 -10.74
N ALA A 34 -22.31 5.60 -9.99
CA ALA A 34 -22.93 5.95 -8.72
C ALA A 34 -21.88 6.45 -7.70
N GLU A 35 -20.86 5.63 -7.44
CA GLU A 35 -19.87 5.88 -6.41
C GLU A 35 -18.96 7.07 -6.75
N MET A 36 -18.39 7.12 -7.96
CA MET A 36 -17.44 8.16 -8.34
C MET A 36 -18.12 9.53 -8.48
N SER A 37 -19.41 9.57 -8.85
CA SER A 37 -20.18 10.83 -8.83
C SER A 37 -20.33 11.38 -7.42
N LEU A 38 -20.59 10.52 -6.43
CA LEU A 38 -20.67 10.93 -5.02
C LEU A 38 -19.31 11.44 -4.53
N LEU A 39 -18.23 10.70 -4.78
CA LEU A 39 -16.89 11.09 -4.39
C LEU A 39 -16.47 12.43 -5.02
N LYS A 40 -16.76 12.64 -6.30
CA LYS A 40 -16.48 13.89 -7.00
C LYS A 40 -17.25 15.06 -6.37
N ASN A 41 -18.53 14.86 -6.06
CA ASN A 41 -19.37 15.89 -5.41
C ASN A 41 -18.86 16.24 -4.00
N MET A 42 -18.24 15.30 -3.30
CA MET A 42 -17.56 15.54 -2.02
C MET A 42 -16.21 16.26 -2.18
N GLY A 43 -15.74 16.47 -3.40
CA GLY A 43 -14.46 17.10 -3.69
C GLY A 43 -13.27 16.15 -3.62
N VAL A 44 -13.51 14.83 -3.61
CA VAL A 44 -12.47 13.81 -3.71
C VAL A 44 -11.86 13.86 -5.11
N ASN A 45 -10.53 13.83 -5.18
CA ASN A 45 -9.79 13.82 -6.44
C ASN A 45 -8.86 12.62 -6.58
N THR A 46 -8.82 11.76 -5.56
CA THR A 46 -7.96 10.57 -5.55
C THR A 46 -8.60 9.47 -4.73
N VAL A 47 -8.56 8.25 -5.23
CA VAL A 47 -8.94 7.05 -4.48
C VAL A 47 -7.71 6.17 -4.27
N ARG A 48 -7.62 5.57 -3.10
CA ARG A 48 -6.70 4.48 -2.85
C ARG A 48 -7.41 3.18 -3.14
N GLN A 49 -6.90 2.42 -4.09
CA GLN A 49 -7.43 1.12 -4.48
C GLN A 49 -6.38 0.04 -4.24
N TYR A 50 -6.84 -1.08 -3.72
CA TYR A 50 -6.01 -2.26 -3.53
C TYR A 50 -5.82 -3.02 -4.85
N THR A 51 -4.90 -3.96 -4.88
CA THR A 51 -4.57 -4.76 -6.06
C THR A 51 -5.79 -5.46 -6.67
N GLY A 52 -5.71 -5.74 -7.96
CA GLY A 52 -6.73 -6.48 -8.69
C GLY A 52 -7.74 -5.61 -9.43
N VAL A 53 -7.53 -4.29 -9.47
CA VAL A 53 -8.35 -3.37 -10.28
C VAL A 53 -7.83 -3.38 -11.72
N PRO A 54 -8.62 -3.77 -12.72
CA PRO A 54 -8.17 -3.74 -14.12
C PRO A 54 -7.86 -2.32 -14.60
N ALA A 55 -6.78 -2.16 -15.35
CA ALA A 55 -6.31 -0.87 -15.85
C ALA A 55 -7.38 -0.07 -16.61
N LYS A 56 -8.27 -0.76 -17.35
CA LYS A 56 -9.38 -0.12 -18.07
C LYS A 56 -10.32 0.66 -17.16
N TRP A 57 -10.52 0.21 -15.90
CA TRP A 57 -11.41 0.88 -14.96
C TRP A 57 -10.74 2.04 -14.25
N ILE A 58 -9.45 1.96 -14.00
CA ILE A 58 -8.66 3.11 -13.54
C ILE A 58 -8.73 4.25 -14.58
N LYS A 59 -8.50 3.90 -15.84
CA LYS A 59 -8.64 4.84 -16.95
C LYS A 59 -10.04 5.43 -17.04
N TYR A 60 -11.09 4.60 -16.94
CA TYR A 60 -12.49 5.04 -16.97
C TYR A 60 -12.80 6.06 -15.86
N ILE A 61 -12.42 5.75 -14.63
CA ILE A 61 -12.60 6.63 -13.46
C ILE A 61 -11.90 7.98 -13.71
N TYR A 62 -10.67 7.93 -14.17
CA TYR A 62 -9.90 9.15 -14.44
C TYR A 62 -10.49 9.99 -15.57
N GLU A 63 -10.76 9.40 -16.73
CA GLU A 63 -11.26 10.12 -17.89
C GLU A 63 -12.65 10.72 -17.66
N LYS A 64 -13.52 10.04 -16.93
CA LYS A 64 -14.89 10.49 -16.70
C LYS A 64 -15.04 11.42 -15.50
N TYR A 65 -14.31 11.17 -14.43
CA TYR A 65 -14.49 11.86 -13.15
C TYR A 65 -13.31 12.74 -12.74
N GLY A 66 -12.15 12.60 -13.38
CA GLY A 66 -10.93 13.31 -13.00
C GLY A 66 -10.36 12.82 -11.65
N ILE A 67 -10.72 11.62 -11.22
CA ILE A 67 -10.27 11.02 -9.97
C ILE A 67 -9.06 10.12 -10.27
N TYR A 68 -7.95 10.39 -9.61
CA TYR A 68 -6.74 9.60 -9.71
C TYR A 68 -6.78 8.37 -8.81
N THR A 69 -5.95 7.39 -9.11
CA THR A 69 -5.77 6.17 -8.33
C THR A 69 -4.38 6.09 -7.71
N MET A 70 -4.30 5.92 -6.40
CA MET A 70 -3.15 5.35 -5.72
C MET A 70 -3.30 3.84 -5.76
N LEU A 71 -2.52 3.14 -6.58
CA LEU A 71 -2.62 1.69 -6.70
C LEU A 71 -1.76 1.02 -5.63
N ASN A 72 -2.41 0.28 -4.73
CA ASN A 72 -1.78 -0.33 -3.58
C ASN A 72 -1.52 -1.83 -3.80
N HIS A 73 -0.32 -2.27 -3.50
CA HIS A 73 0.04 -3.67 -3.35
C HIS A 73 0.23 -4.01 -1.86
N SER A 74 -0.41 -5.05 -1.35
CA SER A 74 -0.38 -5.41 0.08
C SER A 74 1.01 -5.76 0.61
N PHE A 75 1.89 -6.19 -0.27
CA PHE A 75 3.29 -6.54 0.02
C PHE A 75 3.41 -7.52 1.19
N GLY A 76 2.58 -8.57 1.15
CA GLY A 76 2.58 -9.62 2.16
C GLY A 76 1.92 -9.27 3.49
N ARG A 77 1.24 -8.12 3.61
CA ARG A 77 0.61 -7.70 4.88
C ARG A 77 -0.35 -8.73 5.47
N TYR A 78 -1.09 -9.40 4.63
CA TYR A 78 -2.14 -10.34 5.03
C TYR A 78 -1.77 -11.81 4.78
N GLY A 79 -0.51 -12.08 4.52
CA GLY A 79 -0.02 -13.39 4.13
C GLY A 79 0.25 -13.51 2.62
N LEU A 80 0.77 -14.65 2.24
CA LEU A 80 1.19 -14.96 0.88
C LEU A 80 0.85 -16.41 0.53
N THR A 81 0.66 -16.68 -0.76
CA THR A 81 0.63 -18.05 -1.26
C THR A 81 1.99 -18.39 -1.86
N ILE A 82 2.73 -19.29 -1.23
CA ILE A 82 4.03 -19.75 -1.67
C ILE A 82 3.91 -21.22 -2.07
N ASP A 83 4.25 -21.54 -3.32
CA ASP A 83 4.15 -22.90 -3.88
C ASP A 83 2.77 -23.55 -3.66
N GLY A 84 1.69 -22.75 -3.81
CA GLY A 84 0.31 -23.19 -3.61
C GLY A 84 -0.14 -23.31 -2.15
N THR A 85 0.72 -23.00 -1.19
CA THR A 85 0.42 -23.05 0.24
C THR A 85 0.27 -21.65 0.81
N TRP A 86 -0.82 -21.42 1.55
CA TRP A 86 -1.04 -20.15 2.24
C TRP A 86 -0.14 -20.03 3.47
N VAL A 87 0.61 -18.95 3.55
CA VAL A 87 1.45 -18.58 4.69
C VAL A 87 0.90 -17.27 5.28
N ALA A 88 0.35 -17.36 6.49
CA ALA A 88 -0.32 -16.22 7.14
C ALA A 88 0.65 -15.11 7.56
N ASN A 89 1.83 -15.50 8.05
CA ASN A 89 2.84 -14.55 8.55
C ASN A 89 3.97 -14.44 7.54
N THR A 90 4.17 -13.25 7.00
CA THR A 90 5.19 -12.99 5.99
C THR A 90 6.57 -12.86 6.63
N GLU A 91 7.48 -13.77 6.27
CA GLU A 91 8.88 -13.69 6.68
C GLU A 91 9.69 -12.97 5.59
N TYR A 92 9.97 -11.69 5.81
CA TYR A 92 10.63 -10.82 4.84
C TYR A 92 12.13 -11.11 4.65
N SER A 93 12.75 -11.91 5.52
CA SER A 93 14.12 -12.39 5.36
C SER A 93 14.21 -13.65 4.49
N ASP A 94 13.09 -14.36 4.28
CA ASP A 94 13.06 -15.55 3.46
C ASP A 94 13.23 -15.23 1.97
N LYS A 95 14.11 -15.98 1.31
CA LYS A 95 14.48 -15.72 -0.09
C LYS A 95 13.31 -15.92 -1.07
N ARG A 96 12.46 -16.94 -0.85
CA ARG A 96 11.31 -17.19 -1.73
C ARG A 96 10.27 -16.12 -1.58
N THR A 97 10.01 -15.68 -0.34
CA THR A 97 9.15 -14.53 -0.04
C THR A 97 9.62 -13.28 -0.76
N GLN A 98 10.92 -12.99 -0.71
CA GLN A 98 11.51 -11.85 -1.40
C GLN A 98 11.35 -11.94 -2.91
N GLU A 99 11.68 -13.08 -3.51
CA GLU A 99 11.56 -13.32 -4.95
C GLU A 99 10.11 -13.15 -5.43
N LEU A 100 9.15 -13.71 -4.69
CA LEU A 100 7.72 -13.61 -5.00
C LEU A 100 7.26 -12.14 -4.97
N LEU A 101 7.50 -11.43 -3.85
CA LEU A 101 7.06 -10.05 -3.68
C LEU A 101 7.68 -9.11 -4.71
N LEU A 102 8.97 -9.28 -5.02
CA LEU A 102 9.64 -8.50 -6.07
C LEU A 102 9.06 -8.79 -7.46
N SER A 103 8.73 -10.04 -7.75
CA SER A 103 8.09 -10.42 -9.00
C SER A 103 6.70 -9.78 -9.15
N GLU A 104 5.89 -9.81 -8.08
CA GLU A 104 4.54 -9.26 -8.07
C GLU A 104 4.54 -7.75 -8.31
N VAL A 105 5.39 -6.99 -7.60
CA VAL A 105 5.43 -5.52 -7.76
C VAL A 105 6.00 -5.11 -9.12
N LYS A 106 6.96 -5.84 -9.67
CA LYS A 106 7.44 -5.61 -11.05
C LYS A 106 6.35 -5.84 -12.08
N SER A 107 5.59 -6.91 -11.93
CA SER A 107 4.45 -7.21 -12.80
C SER A 107 3.41 -6.11 -12.72
N MET A 108 3.07 -5.66 -11.51
CA MET A 108 2.15 -4.54 -11.30
C MET A 108 2.61 -3.28 -12.03
N VAL A 109 3.85 -2.82 -11.79
CA VAL A 109 4.34 -1.60 -12.45
C VAL A 109 4.39 -1.76 -13.97
N THR A 110 4.82 -2.92 -14.46
CA THR A 110 4.88 -3.20 -15.91
C THR A 110 3.51 -3.10 -16.55
N GLU A 111 2.48 -3.62 -15.90
CA GLU A 111 1.10 -3.58 -16.37
C GLU A 111 0.51 -2.17 -16.36
N TYR A 112 0.74 -1.42 -15.28
CA TYR A 112 -0.01 -0.19 -15.01
C TYR A 112 0.72 1.11 -15.35
N LYS A 113 2.02 1.12 -15.60
CA LYS A 113 2.83 2.35 -15.80
C LYS A 113 2.32 3.31 -16.88
N ASN A 114 1.61 2.80 -17.88
CA ASN A 114 1.05 3.61 -18.96
C ASN A 114 -0.46 3.86 -18.82
N THR A 115 -1.05 3.49 -17.67
CA THR A 115 -2.48 3.65 -17.45
C THR A 115 -2.81 5.08 -17.05
N PRO A 116 -3.62 5.81 -17.84
CA PRO A 116 -4.07 7.14 -17.45
C PRO A 116 -4.81 7.10 -16.10
N GLY A 117 -4.47 8.03 -15.21
CA GLY A 117 -5.11 8.15 -13.91
C GLY A 117 -4.35 7.48 -12.75
N ILE A 118 -3.27 6.77 -12.99
CA ILE A 118 -2.36 6.39 -11.90
C ILE A 118 -1.71 7.65 -11.35
N LEU A 119 -1.78 7.85 -10.03
CA LEU A 119 -1.11 8.93 -9.32
C LEU A 119 0.24 8.48 -8.78
N LEU A 120 0.25 7.32 -8.14
CA LEU A 120 1.44 6.70 -7.56
C LEU A 120 1.21 5.21 -7.33
N PHE A 121 2.30 4.48 -7.12
CA PHE A 121 2.28 3.11 -6.62
C PHE A 121 2.55 3.09 -5.12
N LEU A 122 1.69 2.40 -4.37
CA LEU A 122 1.76 2.32 -2.92
C LEU A 122 2.05 0.89 -2.48
N LEU A 123 3.07 0.70 -1.67
CA LEU A 123 3.45 -0.60 -1.14
C LEU A 123 3.02 -0.73 0.32
N GLY A 124 2.41 -1.86 0.62
CA GLY A 124 2.01 -2.23 1.97
C GLY A 124 0.75 -1.52 2.48
N ASN A 125 0.35 -1.95 3.64
CA ASN A 125 -0.67 -1.33 4.48
C ASN A 125 -0.42 -1.74 5.93
N GLU A 126 0.34 -0.94 6.67
CA GLU A 126 0.65 -1.21 8.08
C GLU A 126 1.37 -2.56 8.29
N ASN A 127 2.27 -2.92 7.38
CA ASN A 127 3.01 -4.18 7.47
C ASN A 127 3.83 -4.28 8.77
N ASN A 128 4.22 -3.13 9.33
CA ASN A 128 4.92 -3.04 10.60
C ASN A 128 4.13 -3.62 11.78
N TYR A 129 2.80 -3.56 11.77
CA TYR A 129 2.00 -4.24 12.82
C TYR A 129 2.06 -5.76 12.72
N GLY A 130 2.24 -6.32 11.53
CA GLY A 130 2.43 -7.75 11.34
C GLY A 130 3.74 -8.30 11.91
N LEU A 131 4.70 -7.43 12.25
CA LEU A 131 5.96 -7.83 12.86
C LEU A 131 5.80 -8.36 14.29
N PHE A 132 4.70 -8.06 14.94
CA PHE A 132 4.40 -8.46 16.32
C PHE A 132 3.52 -9.71 16.43
N TRP A 133 3.16 -10.32 15.29
CA TRP A 133 2.27 -11.48 15.30
C TRP A 133 3.02 -12.78 15.49
N ASP A 134 2.26 -13.84 15.82
CA ASP A 134 2.71 -15.22 15.89
C ASP A 134 3.74 -15.51 16.99
N GLY A 135 3.58 -14.80 18.12
CA GLY A 135 4.46 -15.01 19.28
C GLY A 135 5.92 -14.64 19.05
N ALA A 136 6.23 -13.99 17.92
CA ALA A 136 7.57 -13.50 17.66
C ALA A 136 8.02 -12.46 18.70
N GLU A 137 7.05 -11.66 19.18
CA GLU A 137 7.21 -10.76 20.31
C GLU A 137 6.00 -10.88 21.21
N THR A 138 6.24 -11.27 22.42
CA THR A 138 5.22 -11.23 23.48
C THR A 138 5.52 -10.08 24.41
N GLU A 139 4.52 -9.61 25.13
CA GLU A 139 4.69 -8.55 26.13
C GLU A 139 5.67 -8.96 27.23
N ASP A 140 5.83 -10.26 27.46
CA ASP A 140 6.72 -10.82 28.48
C ASP A 140 8.19 -10.79 28.07
N ILE A 141 8.51 -10.57 26.78
CA ILE A 141 9.89 -10.47 26.33
C ILE A 141 10.39 -9.04 26.55
N PRO A 142 11.51 -8.83 27.25
CA PRO A 142 12.13 -7.50 27.37
C PRO A 142 12.32 -6.85 26.03
N ILE A 143 12.09 -5.54 25.94
CA ILE A 143 12.14 -4.78 24.66
C ILE A 143 13.45 -5.01 23.90
N GLN A 144 14.58 -5.04 24.59
CA GLN A 144 15.90 -5.26 23.99
C GLN A 144 16.07 -6.64 23.35
N ASP A 145 15.25 -7.62 23.79
CA ASP A 145 15.34 -9.02 23.30
C ASP A 145 14.29 -9.32 22.23
N ARG A 146 13.43 -8.34 21.91
CA ARG A 146 12.39 -8.49 20.88
C ARG A 146 13.01 -8.51 19.49
N LYS A 147 12.52 -9.41 18.67
CA LYS A 147 12.98 -9.56 17.28
C LYS A 147 12.36 -8.57 16.28
N SER A 148 11.40 -7.74 16.73
CA SER A 148 10.68 -6.79 15.85
C SER A 148 11.62 -5.83 15.11
N THR A 149 12.67 -5.37 15.75
CA THR A 149 13.67 -4.49 15.12
C THR A 149 14.39 -5.19 13.95
N VAL A 150 14.85 -6.43 14.15
CA VAL A 150 15.53 -7.22 13.10
C VAL A 150 14.57 -7.52 11.95
N ARG A 151 13.33 -7.89 12.27
CA ARG A 151 12.28 -8.14 11.27
C ARG A 151 11.91 -6.87 10.52
N ALA A 152 11.85 -5.72 11.22
CA ALA A 152 11.62 -4.41 10.61
C ALA A 152 12.75 -4.05 9.62
N GLU A 153 14.00 -4.25 10.01
CA GLU A 153 15.13 -4.03 9.10
C GLU A 153 15.03 -4.86 7.82
N SER A 154 14.73 -6.15 7.94
CA SER A 154 14.56 -7.05 6.79
C SER A 154 13.42 -6.59 5.90
N MET A 155 12.28 -6.20 6.49
CA MET A 155 11.10 -5.72 5.79
C MET A 155 11.40 -4.43 5.03
N TYR A 156 11.95 -3.39 5.69
CA TYR A 156 12.19 -2.10 5.02
C TYR A 156 13.34 -2.15 4.01
N LYS A 157 14.33 -3.02 4.19
CA LYS A 157 15.32 -3.31 3.14
C LYS A 157 14.65 -3.90 1.90
N LEU A 158 13.69 -4.80 2.09
CA LEU A 158 12.97 -5.38 0.96
C LEU A 158 12.05 -4.35 0.29
N PHE A 159 11.38 -3.49 1.06
CA PHE A 159 10.62 -2.37 0.51
C PHE A 159 11.51 -1.47 -0.35
N ASN A 160 12.68 -1.11 0.15
CA ASN A 160 13.63 -0.29 -0.61
C ASN A 160 14.08 -0.95 -1.91
N LYS A 161 14.40 -2.25 -1.84
CA LYS A 161 14.77 -3.03 -3.02
C LYS A 161 13.63 -3.06 -4.04
N ALA A 162 12.39 -3.29 -3.58
CA ALA A 162 11.21 -3.27 -4.44
C ALA A 162 11.05 -1.92 -5.13
N VAL A 163 11.17 -0.82 -4.39
CA VAL A 163 11.11 0.54 -4.94
C VAL A 163 12.16 0.78 -6.02
N LEU A 164 13.39 0.36 -5.80
CA LEU A 164 14.46 0.50 -6.81
C LEU A 164 14.16 -0.31 -8.08
N GLU A 165 13.68 -1.55 -7.93
CA GLU A 165 13.30 -2.38 -9.08
C GLU A 165 12.08 -1.82 -9.82
N MET A 166 11.10 -1.25 -9.09
CA MET A 166 9.93 -0.57 -9.68
C MET A 166 10.34 0.69 -10.43
N LYS A 167 11.22 1.53 -9.86
CA LYS A 167 11.74 2.74 -10.50
C LYS A 167 12.58 2.44 -11.75
N ALA A 168 13.23 1.30 -11.82
CA ALA A 168 13.91 0.86 -13.05
C ALA A 168 12.94 0.56 -14.21
N ILE A 169 11.66 0.27 -13.89
CA ILE A 169 10.60 0.00 -14.89
C ILE A 169 9.83 1.28 -15.23
N ASP A 170 9.55 2.10 -14.20
CA ASP A 170 8.81 3.35 -14.29
C ASP A 170 9.37 4.38 -13.31
N ASN A 171 9.98 5.42 -13.84
CA ASN A 171 10.52 6.54 -13.06
C ASN A 171 9.64 7.80 -13.11
N SER A 172 8.46 7.70 -13.72
CA SER A 172 7.53 8.82 -13.88
C SER A 172 6.51 8.93 -12.75
N HIS A 173 6.16 7.81 -12.12
CA HIS A 173 5.24 7.79 -10.99
C HIS A 173 5.99 7.66 -9.66
N PRO A 174 5.56 8.41 -8.63
CA PRO A 174 6.12 8.26 -7.29
C PRO A 174 5.87 6.87 -6.71
N MET A 175 6.85 6.38 -5.93
CA MET A 175 6.76 5.13 -5.18
C MET A 175 6.63 5.46 -3.69
N ALA A 176 5.57 4.96 -3.06
CA ALA A 176 5.26 5.21 -1.65
C ALA A 176 5.14 3.91 -0.86
N ILE A 177 5.33 3.98 0.45
CA ILE A 177 4.94 2.91 1.38
C ILE A 177 3.82 3.42 2.30
N CYS A 178 3.04 2.50 2.89
CA CYS A 178 2.03 2.85 3.88
C CYS A 178 2.32 2.16 5.22
N ASN A 179 2.81 2.95 6.17
CA ASN A 179 3.17 2.50 7.50
C ASN A 179 2.02 2.66 8.50
N GLY A 180 2.00 1.87 9.57
CA GLY A 180 1.15 2.09 10.73
C GLY A 180 1.83 3.07 11.69
N ASP A 181 1.26 4.27 11.82
CA ASP A 181 1.83 5.40 12.54
C ASP A 181 3.32 5.62 12.19
N LEU A 182 4.11 6.20 13.05
CA LEU A 182 5.55 6.45 12.88
C LEU A 182 6.45 5.38 13.54
N LEU A 183 5.91 4.18 13.77
CA LEU A 183 6.70 3.08 14.30
C LEU A 183 7.84 2.74 13.33
N PHE A 184 9.04 2.57 13.89
CA PHE A 184 10.27 2.28 13.13
C PHE A 184 10.69 3.37 12.13
N LEU A 185 10.32 4.65 12.36
CA LEU A 185 10.69 5.75 11.46
C LEU A 185 12.20 5.84 11.24
N ASP A 186 13.00 5.60 12.28
CA ASP A 186 14.46 5.56 12.23
C ASP A 186 14.98 4.45 11.31
N ILE A 187 14.36 3.27 11.34
CA ILE A 187 14.68 2.15 10.45
C ILE A 187 14.25 2.46 9.02
N ILE A 188 13.06 3.03 8.81
CA ILE A 188 12.59 3.46 7.50
C ILE A 188 13.59 4.46 6.89
N ALA A 189 13.99 5.47 7.65
CA ALA A 189 14.93 6.49 7.20
C ALA A 189 16.30 5.92 6.81
N ARG A 190 16.74 4.87 7.51
CA ARG A 190 18.02 4.21 7.24
C ARG A 190 17.95 3.20 6.10
N GLU A 191 16.91 2.36 6.08
CA GLU A 191 16.85 1.19 5.22
C GLU A 191 15.95 1.38 3.98
N CYS A 192 15.01 2.34 3.99
CA CYS A 192 14.04 2.55 2.93
C CYS A 192 14.10 3.98 2.36
N LYS A 193 15.31 4.48 2.13
CA LYS A 193 15.59 5.87 1.75
C LYS A 193 15.18 6.25 0.33
N ASP A 194 14.97 5.26 -0.54
CA ASP A 194 14.69 5.50 -1.96
C ASP A 194 13.20 5.65 -2.29
N ILE A 195 12.29 5.51 -1.30
CA ILE A 195 10.89 5.88 -1.49
C ILE A 195 10.74 7.37 -1.73
N ASP A 196 9.69 7.77 -2.44
CA ASP A 196 9.41 9.18 -2.71
C ASP A 196 8.51 9.80 -1.64
N ILE A 197 7.58 9.03 -1.10
CA ILE A 197 6.57 9.47 -0.14
C ILE A 197 6.42 8.42 0.96
N LEU A 198 6.40 8.88 2.21
CA LEU A 198 6.02 8.05 3.35
C LEU A 198 4.52 8.22 3.61
N GLY A 199 3.72 7.22 3.25
CA GLY A 199 2.33 7.15 3.71
C GLY A 199 2.27 6.59 5.12
N THR A 200 1.33 7.07 5.92
CA THR A 200 1.08 6.53 7.26
C THR A 200 -0.38 6.61 7.64
N ASN A 201 -0.87 5.56 8.28
CA ASN A 201 -2.19 5.57 8.91
C ASN A 201 -2.01 5.99 10.36
N MET A 202 -2.52 7.18 10.72
CA MET A 202 -2.39 7.76 12.04
C MET A 202 -3.74 7.96 12.70
N TYR A 203 -3.91 7.43 13.91
CA TYR A 203 -5.12 7.53 14.72
C TYR A 203 -4.83 8.30 16.01
N ARG A 204 -4.45 9.58 15.87
CA ARG A 204 -3.94 10.43 16.96
C ARG A 204 -4.98 11.39 17.55
N GLY A 205 -6.25 11.13 17.37
CA GLY A 205 -7.33 11.97 17.91
C GLY A 205 -7.45 13.31 17.20
N VAL A 206 -7.41 14.42 17.96
CA VAL A 206 -7.72 15.77 17.43
C VAL A 206 -6.56 16.38 16.64
N THR A 207 -5.32 16.02 16.95
CA THR A 207 -4.12 16.56 16.31
C THR A 207 -3.16 15.45 15.92
N PHE A 208 -2.32 15.71 14.91
CA PHE A 208 -1.24 14.81 14.53
C PHE A 208 0.04 15.06 15.36
N THR A 209 -0.04 15.91 16.39
CA THR A 209 1.06 16.29 17.28
C THR A 209 2.32 16.70 16.49
N ASP A 210 3.44 16.04 16.72
CA ASP A 210 4.76 16.28 16.13
C ASP A 210 5.05 15.45 14.86
N ALA A 211 4.04 14.72 14.33
CA ALA A 211 4.27 13.74 13.27
C ALA A 211 4.94 14.34 12.03
N TYR A 212 4.46 15.47 11.56
CA TYR A 212 5.02 16.13 10.37
C TYR A 212 6.44 16.65 10.62
N ASP A 213 6.68 17.24 11.79
CA ASP A 213 8.01 17.75 12.16
C ASP A 213 9.00 16.61 12.31
N ARG A 214 8.58 15.49 12.88
CA ARG A 214 9.41 14.29 13.02
C ARG A 214 9.80 13.72 11.67
N VAL A 215 8.83 13.50 10.78
CA VAL A 215 9.12 12.96 9.45
C VAL A 215 10.03 13.89 8.67
N LYS A 216 9.77 15.21 8.72
CA LYS A 216 10.64 16.20 8.08
C LYS A 216 12.06 16.18 8.63
N LYS A 217 12.22 16.06 9.94
CA LYS A 217 13.53 16.10 10.63
C LYS A 217 14.29 14.78 10.50
N GLU A 218 13.61 13.66 10.71
CA GLU A 218 14.23 12.34 10.82
C GLU A 218 14.36 11.63 9.46
N PHE A 219 13.50 11.94 8.50
CA PHE A 219 13.49 11.28 7.20
C PHE A 219 13.62 12.23 6.00
N GLY A 220 13.11 13.46 6.08
CA GLY A 220 13.22 14.46 5.02
C GLY A 220 12.42 14.18 3.77
N LYS A 221 11.44 13.28 3.82
CA LYS A 221 10.54 12.96 2.70
C LYS A 221 9.14 13.54 2.93
N PRO A 222 8.34 13.72 1.88
CA PRO A 222 6.91 14.02 2.00
C PRO A 222 6.16 12.93 2.80
N LEU A 223 5.17 13.39 3.59
CA LEU A 223 4.24 12.57 4.35
C LEU A 223 2.85 12.68 3.71
#